data_d78b15c811d279dcba625134ec87f48b
#
_entry.id   d78b15c811d279dcba625134ec87f48b
#
_cell.length_a   1.000
_cell.length_b   1.000
_cell.length_c   1.000
_cell.angle_alpha   90.00
_cell.angle_beta   90.00
_cell.angle_gamma   90.00
#
_symmetry.space_group_name_H-M   'P 1'
#
loop_
_entity.id
_entity.type
_entity.pdbx_description
1 polymer ?
#
loop_
_entity_poly.entity_id
_entity_poly.type
_entity_poly.pdbx_seq_one_letter_code
_entity_poly.pdbx_strand_id
1 'polypeptide(L)'
;TYMTLTIGFIGNGKSTNRYHMPFILTRKDKIKVKTIYNRSIHFDTWKKIEGIHYTDNLDELLNDKDIQVVVVTLKSSLHYEYAKKVLEAGKHCVVEKPFASSYAQAKELFDLAESKGLMLQCYQNRRFDSDFLTVQKVIESGKLGDLLELEMHFDYYRPEVPESIHEFSVIDSYLYGHACHTLDQVISYFGKPDHAHYDVRQLLGAGRMNDYFDLDLYYGTLKVSVKSSYFRIKERPSFVLYGKKGMFTKTKKDRQEADLKHFYMPYEHVDFGLDTPADYGTLIYDEEGHYHEEKVETVKGDY
;
A
#
# COMPACT_ATOMS: atom_id res chain seq x y z
N THR A 1 -24.87 18.96 6.66
CA THR A 1 -25.12 17.62 6.11
C THR A 1 -23.93 17.29 5.23
N TYR A 2 -23.10 16.36 5.62
CA TYR A 2 -22.01 15.89 4.77
C TYR A 2 -22.62 15.15 3.57
N MET A 3 -22.23 15.56 2.36
CA MET A 3 -22.67 14.87 1.14
C MET A 3 -22.06 13.47 1.09
N THR A 4 -22.88 12.45 0.83
CA THR A 4 -22.41 11.09 0.59
C THR A 4 -21.70 11.03 -0.76
N LEU A 5 -20.49 10.50 -0.77
CA LEU A 5 -19.72 10.31 -1.99
C LEU A 5 -20.21 9.04 -2.71
N THR A 6 -20.63 9.19 -3.97
CA THR A 6 -21.04 8.05 -4.80
C THR A 6 -19.88 7.58 -5.67
N ILE A 7 -19.54 6.32 -5.56
CA ILE A 7 -18.39 5.74 -6.25
C ILE A 7 -18.76 4.52 -7.09
N GLY A 8 -17.91 4.26 -8.08
CA GLY A 8 -17.95 3.04 -8.88
C GLY A 8 -16.58 2.34 -8.86
N PHE A 9 -16.58 1.05 -9.13
CA PHE A 9 -15.37 0.25 -9.28
C PHE A 9 -15.26 -0.29 -10.69
N ILE A 10 -14.05 -0.21 -11.25
CA ILE A 10 -13.66 -0.95 -12.45
C ILE A 10 -12.81 -2.12 -12.01
N GLY A 11 -13.44 -3.26 -11.84
CA GLY A 11 -12.89 -4.50 -11.33
C GLY A 11 -13.68 -5.06 -10.16
N ASN A 12 -13.88 -6.38 -10.15
CA ASN A 12 -14.60 -7.11 -9.10
C ASN A 12 -13.78 -8.28 -8.55
N GLY A 13 -12.49 -8.10 -8.47
CA GLY A 13 -11.57 -9.12 -7.97
C GLY A 13 -11.26 -8.98 -6.49
N LYS A 14 -10.14 -9.57 -6.12
CA LYS A 14 -9.60 -9.55 -4.76
C LYS A 14 -9.41 -8.11 -4.24
N SER A 15 -8.85 -7.24 -5.07
CA SER A 15 -8.57 -5.85 -4.68
C SER A 15 -9.84 -5.15 -4.22
N THR A 16 -10.90 -5.14 -5.04
CA THR A 16 -12.18 -4.55 -4.68
C THR A 16 -12.77 -5.17 -3.41
N ASN A 17 -12.86 -6.48 -3.35
CA ASN A 17 -13.65 -7.18 -2.33
C ASN A 17 -12.91 -7.44 -1.02
N ARG A 18 -11.58 -7.52 -1.05
CA ARG A 18 -10.77 -7.77 0.15
C ARG A 18 -10.16 -6.49 0.73
N TYR A 19 -9.74 -5.55 -0.13
CA TYR A 19 -8.94 -4.40 0.30
C TYR A 19 -9.67 -3.06 0.28
N HIS A 20 -10.82 -2.94 -0.43
CA HIS A 20 -11.61 -1.72 -0.47
C HIS A 20 -12.97 -1.87 0.25
N MET A 21 -13.76 -2.85 -0.16
CA MET A 21 -15.12 -3.00 0.37
C MET A 21 -15.20 -3.14 1.89
N PRO A 22 -14.32 -3.90 2.57
CA PRO A 22 -14.41 -4.03 4.03
C PRO A 22 -14.35 -2.70 4.77
N PHE A 23 -13.55 -1.75 4.29
CA PHE A 23 -13.44 -0.41 4.90
C PHE A 23 -14.61 0.49 4.50
N ILE A 24 -15.08 0.41 3.28
CA ILE A 24 -16.25 1.15 2.82
C ILE A 24 -17.49 0.75 3.63
N LEU A 25 -17.63 -0.54 3.95
CA LEU A 25 -18.74 -1.04 4.77
C LEU A 25 -18.75 -0.48 6.19
N THR A 26 -17.63 0.03 6.69
CA THR A 26 -17.55 0.75 7.97
C THR A 26 -17.93 2.23 7.85
N ARG A 27 -18.14 2.74 6.61
CA ARG A 27 -18.36 4.16 6.31
C ARG A 27 -19.55 4.38 5.36
N LYS A 28 -20.60 3.60 5.50
CA LYS A 28 -21.79 3.68 4.64
C LYS A 28 -22.51 5.02 4.71
N ASP A 29 -22.32 5.75 5.77
CA ASP A 29 -22.85 7.11 5.95
C ASP A 29 -22.14 8.15 5.08
N LYS A 30 -20.93 7.86 4.64
CA LYS A 30 -20.06 8.76 3.86
C LYS A 30 -19.86 8.33 2.42
N ILE A 31 -19.87 7.03 2.15
CA ILE A 31 -19.52 6.45 0.86
C ILE A 31 -20.62 5.46 0.44
N LYS A 32 -21.11 5.65 -0.79
CA LYS A 32 -22.05 4.73 -1.44
C LYS A 32 -21.39 4.14 -2.69
N VAL A 33 -21.28 2.82 -2.75
CA VAL A 33 -20.89 2.12 -3.98
C VAL A 33 -22.13 1.88 -4.81
N LYS A 34 -22.23 2.51 -5.98
CA LYS A 34 -23.40 2.39 -6.86
C LYS A 34 -23.22 1.26 -7.87
N THR A 35 -22.08 1.19 -8.52
CA THR A 35 -21.85 0.28 -9.64
C THR A 35 -20.45 -0.34 -9.57
N ILE A 36 -20.38 -1.64 -9.85
CA ILE A 36 -19.14 -2.37 -10.05
C ILE A 36 -19.14 -2.95 -11.46
N TYR A 37 -18.18 -2.53 -12.27
CA TYR A 37 -17.94 -3.10 -13.59
C TYR A 37 -16.98 -4.27 -13.49
N ASN A 38 -17.32 -5.35 -14.18
CA ASN A 38 -16.43 -6.48 -14.42
C ASN A 38 -16.59 -6.97 -15.85
N ARG A 39 -15.48 -7.26 -16.51
CA ARG A 39 -15.46 -7.74 -17.90
C ARG A 39 -16.33 -9.00 -18.11
N SER A 40 -16.41 -9.83 -17.09
CA SER A 40 -17.25 -11.03 -17.10
C SER A 40 -17.98 -11.20 -15.77
N ILE A 41 -19.28 -10.91 -15.78
CA ILE A 41 -20.16 -11.06 -14.62
C ILE A 41 -20.55 -12.53 -14.34
N HIS A 42 -20.24 -13.44 -15.26
CA HIS A 42 -20.62 -14.85 -15.17
C HIS A 42 -19.65 -15.71 -14.34
N PHE A 43 -18.47 -15.19 -14.01
CA PHE A 43 -17.43 -15.88 -13.25
C PHE A 43 -17.08 -15.19 -11.95
N ASP A 44 -18.11 -14.69 -11.25
CA ASP A 44 -17.94 -13.99 -9.99
C ASP A 44 -17.54 -14.97 -8.87
N THR A 45 -16.32 -14.83 -8.39
CA THR A 45 -15.82 -15.57 -7.23
C THR A 45 -16.34 -14.99 -5.92
N TRP A 46 -16.70 -13.70 -5.93
CA TRP A 46 -17.11 -12.96 -4.75
C TRP A 46 -18.62 -12.79 -4.69
N LYS A 47 -19.18 -12.94 -3.48
CA LYS A 47 -20.60 -12.73 -3.25
C LYS A 47 -20.98 -11.28 -3.57
N LYS A 48 -22.04 -11.13 -4.37
CA LYS A 48 -22.62 -9.82 -4.67
C LYS A 48 -23.20 -9.18 -3.41
N ILE A 49 -23.00 -7.88 -3.28
CA ILE A 49 -23.51 -7.08 -2.17
C ILE A 49 -24.85 -6.47 -2.61
N GLU A 50 -25.87 -6.61 -1.78
CA GLU A 50 -27.18 -6.04 -2.02
C GLU A 50 -27.10 -4.51 -2.16
N GLY A 51 -27.83 -3.98 -3.15
CA GLY A 51 -27.88 -2.54 -3.42
C GLY A 51 -26.78 -2.03 -4.37
N ILE A 52 -25.87 -2.89 -4.79
CA ILE A 52 -24.83 -2.56 -5.78
C ILE A 52 -25.23 -3.12 -7.15
N HIS A 53 -25.15 -2.28 -8.18
CA HIS A 53 -25.36 -2.71 -9.56
C HIS A 53 -24.08 -3.29 -10.14
N TYR A 54 -24.11 -4.54 -10.57
CA TYR A 54 -23.01 -5.23 -11.22
C TYR A 54 -23.24 -5.27 -12.73
N THR A 55 -22.28 -4.81 -13.53
CA THR A 55 -22.42 -4.72 -14.98
C THR A 55 -21.15 -5.14 -15.72
N ASP A 56 -21.32 -5.64 -16.93
CA ASP A 56 -20.24 -5.86 -17.91
C ASP A 56 -20.18 -4.76 -18.99
N ASN A 57 -21.04 -3.75 -18.87
CA ASN A 57 -21.07 -2.58 -19.76
C ASN A 57 -20.42 -1.38 -19.06
N LEU A 58 -19.19 -1.06 -19.47
CA LEU A 58 -18.44 0.04 -18.89
C LEU A 58 -19.13 1.40 -19.03
N ASP A 59 -19.91 1.61 -20.10
CA ASP A 59 -20.60 2.87 -20.33
C ASP A 59 -21.68 3.15 -19.28
N GLU A 60 -22.29 2.11 -18.71
CA GLU A 60 -23.25 2.30 -17.60
C GLU A 60 -22.58 2.97 -16.40
N LEU A 61 -21.30 2.71 -16.16
CA LEU A 61 -20.54 3.32 -15.09
C LEU A 61 -20.00 4.71 -15.50
N LEU A 62 -19.35 4.80 -16.64
CA LEU A 62 -18.68 6.03 -17.08
C LEU A 62 -19.65 7.15 -17.45
N ASN A 63 -20.84 6.81 -17.92
CA ASN A 63 -21.87 7.80 -18.30
C ASN A 63 -22.84 8.14 -17.16
N ASP A 64 -22.72 7.49 -16.02
CA ASP A 64 -23.57 7.77 -14.85
C ASP A 64 -23.13 9.07 -14.15
N LYS A 65 -23.98 10.07 -14.21
CA LYS A 65 -23.71 11.40 -13.65
C LYS A 65 -23.69 11.41 -12.12
N ASP A 66 -24.26 10.40 -11.47
CA ASP A 66 -24.25 10.30 -10.00
C ASP A 66 -22.92 9.81 -9.47
N ILE A 67 -22.16 9.07 -10.27
CA ILE A 67 -20.84 8.55 -9.88
C ILE A 67 -19.79 9.66 -10.00
N GLN A 68 -19.22 10.02 -8.86
CA GLN A 68 -18.23 11.10 -8.74
C GLN A 68 -16.81 10.60 -8.84
N VAL A 69 -16.52 9.44 -8.24
CA VAL A 69 -15.19 8.83 -8.17
C VAL A 69 -15.26 7.39 -8.67
N VAL A 70 -14.27 7.01 -9.46
CA VAL A 70 -14.12 5.62 -9.92
C VAL A 70 -12.79 5.07 -9.44
N VAL A 71 -12.85 3.88 -8.83
CA VAL A 71 -11.68 3.15 -8.35
C VAL A 71 -11.33 2.07 -9.36
N VAL A 72 -10.10 2.12 -9.89
CA VAL A 72 -9.58 1.14 -10.85
C VAL A 72 -8.80 0.06 -10.11
N THR A 73 -9.33 -1.17 -10.13
CA THR A 73 -8.80 -2.31 -9.38
C THR A 73 -8.47 -3.52 -10.28
N LEU A 74 -8.40 -3.32 -11.57
CA LEU A 74 -8.00 -4.34 -12.54
C LEU A 74 -6.54 -4.74 -12.35
N LYS A 75 -6.09 -5.76 -13.08
CA LYS A 75 -4.67 -6.11 -13.09
C LYS A 75 -3.80 -4.92 -13.50
N SER A 76 -2.59 -4.89 -13.01
CA SER A 76 -1.68 -3.74 -13.11
C SER A 76 -1.47 -3.21 -14.51
N SER A 77 -1.39 -4.11 -15.50
CA SER A 77 -1.18 -3.73 -16.90
C SER A 77 -2.33 -2.93 -17.53
N LEU A 78 -3.50 -2.89 -16.89
CA LEU A 78 -4.68 -2.16 -17.34
C LEU A 78 -4.91 -0.84 -16.61
N HIS A 79 -4.09 -0.52 -15.62
CA HIS A 79 -4.29 0.68 -14.79
C HIS A 79 -4.25 1.96 -15.60
N TYR A 80 -3.23 2.15 -16.44
CA TYR A 80 -3.08 3.35 -17.24
C TYR A 80 -4.26 3.56 -18.20
N GLU A 81 -4.63 2.54 -18.96
CA GLU A 81 -5.71 2.63 -19.95
C GLU A 81 -7.05 3.02 -19.30
N TYR A 82 -7.41 2.33 -18.22
CA TYR A 82 -8.72 2.56 -17.60
C TYR A 82 -8.76 3.83 -16.75
N ALA A 83 -7.65 4.20 -16.10
CA ALA A 83 -7.55 5.49 -15.42
C ALA A 83 -7.77 6.66 -16.39
N LYS A 84 -7.17 6.57 -17.58
CA LYS A 84 -7.36 7.56 -18.64
C LYS A 84 -8.81 7.66 -19.08
N LYS A 85 -9.49 6.53 -19.29
CA LYS A 85 -10.93 6.49 -19.62
C LYS A 85 -11.80 7.16 -18.55
N VAL A 86 -11.50 6.91 -17.28
CA VAL A 86 -12.22 7.52 -16.16
C VAL A 86 -12.06 9.04 -16.16
N LEU A 87 -10.84 9.53 -16.31
CA LEU A 87 -10.55 10.97 -16.34
C LEU A 87 -11.19 11.64 -17.56
N GLU A 88 -11.14 11.01 -18.73
CA GLU A 88 -11.78 11.50 -19.95
C GLU A 88 -13.30 11.54 -19.80
N ALA A 89 -13.90 10.67 -18.99
CA ALA A 89 -15.32 10.71 -18.65
C ALA A 89 -15.69 11.80 -17.61
N GLY A 90 -14.71 12.58 -17.15
CA GLY A 90 -14.93 13.67 -16.21
C GLY A 90 -15.10 13.24 -14.76
N LYS A 91 -14.59 12.10 -14.37
CA LYS A 91 -14.70 11.56 -13.01
C LYS A 91 -13.34 11.56 -12.30
N HIS A 92 -13.38 11.80 -10.99
CA HIS A 92 -12.22 11.57 -10.13
C HIS A 92 -11.82 10.11 -10.17
N CYS A 93 -10.53 9.83 -10.04
CA CYS A 93 -10.00 8.48 -10.19
C CYS A 93 -9.07 8.11 -9.04
N VAL A 94 -9.28 6.92 -8.50
CA VAL A 94 -8.36 6.25 -7.58
C VAL A 94 -7.87 4.98 -8.28
N VAL A 95 -6.56 4.79 -8.34
CA VAL A 95 -5.95 3.64 -9.04
C VAL A 95 -5.20 2.79 -8.03
N GLU A 96 -5.39 1.48 -8.10
CA GLU A 96 -4.62 0.55 -7.30
C GLU A 96 -3.12 0.57 -7.66
N LYS A 97 -2.31 0.14 -6.74
CA LYS A 97 -0.87 -0.03 -6.92
C LYS A 97 -0.55 -1.35 -7.65
N PRO A 98 0.54 -1.43 -8.37
CA PRO A 98 1.40 -0.34 -8.81
C PRO A 98 0.67 0.57 -9.80
N PHE A 99 0.92 1.87 -9.68
CA PHE A 99 0.11 2.89 -10.35
C PHE A 99 0.16 2.84 -11.88
N ALA A 100 1.37 2.77 -12.42
CA ALA A 100 1.62 2.77 -13.86
C ALA A 100 2.95 2.08 -14.17
N SER A 101 3.19 1.77 -15.44
CA SER A 101 4.41 1.08 -15.89
C SER A 101 5.64 2.00 -15.95
N SER A 102 5.42 3.32 -16.04
CA SER A 102 6.50 4.30 -16.19
C SER A 102 6.13 5.66 -15.60
N TYR A 103 7.16 6.45 -15.32
CA TYR A 103 6.98 7.86 -14.95
C TYR A 103 6.20 8.63 -16.05
N ALA A 104 6.48 8.39 -17.33
CA ALA A 104 5.81 9.08 -18.42
C ALA A 104 4.29 8.83 -18.42
N GLN A 105 3.86 7.58 -18.21
CA GLN A 105 2.44 7.25 -18.06
C GLN A 105 1.80 7.92 -16.85
N ALA A 106 2.48 7.87 -15.69
CA ALA A 106 2.00 8.49 -14.47
C ALA A 106 1.86 10.01 -14.66
N LYS A 107 2.86 10.66 -15.22
CA LYS A 107 2.84 12.10 -15.50
C LYS A 107 1.70 12.49 -16.44
N GLU A 108 1.50 11.74 -17.52
CA GLU A 108 0.39 11.98 -18.46
C GLU A 108 -0.97 11.95 -17.75
N LEU A 109 -1.19 10.96 -16.87
CA LEU A 109 -2.44 10.84 -16.13
C LEU A 109 -2.65 12.01 -15.17
N PHE A 110 -1.62 12.41 -14.42
CA PHE A 110 -1.70 13.55 -13.51
C PHE A 110 -1.90 14.87 -14.25
N ASP A 111 -1.21 15.08 -15.36
CA ASP A 111 -1.39 16.26 -16.22
C ASP A 111 -2.83 16.31 -16.77
N LEU A 112 -3.36 15.19 -17.21
CA LEU A 112 -4.75 15.08 -17.69
C LEU A 112 -5.75 15.41 -16.56
N ALA A 113 -5.56 14.85 -15.38
CA ALA A 113 -6.42 15.13 -14.23
C ALA A 113 -6.40 16.63 -13.88
N GLU A 114 -5.22 17.23 -13.80
CA GLU A 114 -5.05 18.65 -13.51
C GLU A 114 -5.76 19.52 -14.56
N SER A 115 -5.58 19.21 -15.85
CA SER A 115 -6.20 19.96 -16.95
C SER A 115 -7.73 19.96 -16.90
N LYS A 116 -8.31 18.95 -16.27
CA LYS A 116 -9.77 18.77 -16.12
C LYS A 116 -10.29 19.17 -14.73
N GLY A 117 -9.41 19.60 -13.82
CA GLY A 117 -9.79 19.90 -12.44
C GLY A 117 -10.25 18.66 -11.66
N LEU A 118 -9.71 17.48 -12.00
CA LEU A 118 -10.07 16.21 -11.39
C LEU A 118 -8.99 15.75 -10.41
N MET A 119 -9.41 15.03 -9.38
CA MET A 119 -8.53 14.35 -8.45
C MET A 119 -8.09 13.01 -9.04
N LEU A 120 -6.81 12.73 -8.96
CA LEU A 120 -6.22 11.43 -9.27
C LEU A 120 -5.33 11.00 -8.11
N GLN A 121 -5.51 9.78 -7.62
CA GLN A 121 -4.76 9.26 -6.49
C GLN A 121 -4.39 7.79 -6.72
N CYS A 122 -3.17 7.42 -6.33
CA CYS A 122 -2.79 6.02 -6.17
C CYS A 122 -3.25 5.52 -4.79
N TYR A 123 -3.84 4.35 -4.73
CA TYR A 123 -4.28 3.75 -3.47
C TYR A 123 -3.09 3.10 -2.74
N GLN A 124 -2.30 3.92 -2.09
CA GLN A 124 -1.16 3.50 -1.27
C GLN A 124 -1.60 3.30 0.18
N ASN A 125 -2.36 2.24 0.41
CA ASN A 125 -2.97 1.94 1.71
C ASN A 125 -1.97 1.74 2.84
N ARG A 126 -0.75 1.28 2.54
CA ARG A 126 0.28 1.05 3.55
C ARG A 126 0.88 2.32 4.16
N ARG A 127 0.53 3.51 3.68
CA ARG A 127 0.74 4.76 4.43
C ARG A 127 0.08 4.70 5.80
N PHE A 128 -1.00 3.93 5.91
CA PHE A 128 -1.80 3.77 7.12
C PHE A 128 -1.54 2.43 7.81
N ASP A 129 -0.42 1.78 7.51
CA ASP A 129 0.09 0.64 8.28
C ASP A 129 0.35 1.08 9.72
N SER A 130 -0.14 0.31 10.68
CA SER A 130 0.01 0.59 12.12
C SER A 130 1.47 0.69 12.55
N ASP A 131 2.33 -0.15 12.00
CA ASP A 131 3.76 -0.19 12.31
C ASP A 131 4.48 1.05 11.80
N PHE A 132 4.23 1.50 10.57
CA PHE A 132 4.84 2.70 10.03
C PHE A 132 4.32 3.98 10.71
N LEU A 133 3.05 4.03 11.08
CA LEU A 133 2.50 5.13 11.89
C LEU A 133 3.17 5.18 13.28
N THR A 134 3.50 4.03 13.84
CA THR A 134 4.21 3.94 15.12
C THR A 134 5.66 4.43 14.99
N VAL A 135 6.34 4.08 13.91
CA VAL A 135 7.68 4.62 13.59
C VAL A 135 7.65 6.15 13.54
N GLN A 136 6.66 6.73 12.85
CA GLN A 136 6.49 8.18 12.79
C GLN A 136 6.30 8.80 14.19
N LYS A 137 5.46 8.19 15.01
CA LYS A 137 5.23 8.63 16.40
C LYS A 137 6.52 8.63 17.23
N VAL A 138 7.33 7.59 17.08
CA VAL A 138 8.63 7.50 17.78
C VAL A 138 9.58 8.60 17.31
N ILE A 139 9.68 8.83 16.00
CA ILE A 139 10.50 9.90 15.43
C ILE A 139 10.06 11.27 16.00
N GLU A 140 8.76 11.53 15.97
CA GLU A 140 8.19 12.81 16.41
C GLU A 140 8.29 13.05 17.91
N SER A 141 8.49 11.97 18.70
CA SER A 141 8.74 12.10 20.15
C SER A 141 10.06 12.80 20.48
N GLY A 142 11.01 12.85 19.52
CA GLY A 142 12.33 13.41 19.72
C GLY A 142 13.29 12.57 20.58
N LYS A 143 12.83 11.44 21.12
CA LYS A 143 13.62 10.60 22.04
C LYS A 143 14.86 9.99 21.39
N LEU A 144 14.83 9.76 20.08
CA LEU A 144 15.98 9.24 19.33
C LEU A 144 17.03 10.29 18.99
N GLY A 145 16.71 11.57 19.12
CA GLY A 145 17.54 12.65 18.61
C GLY A 145 17.61 12.67 17.09
N ASP A 146 18.71 13.16 16.52
CA ASP A 146 18.91 13.16 15.07
C ASP A 146 18.93 11.73 14.53
N LEU A 147 18.14 11.49 13.48
CA LEU A 147 18.06 10.17 12.87
C LEU A 147 19.29 9.87 12.01
N LEU A 148 19.79 8.64 12.11
CA LEU A 148 20.96 8.17 11.36
C LEU A 148 20.61 7.07 10.37
N GLU A 149 19.82 6.08 10.79
CA GLU A 149 19.47 4.93 9.97
C GLU A 149 18.05 4.47 10.23
N LEU A 150 17.33 4.16 9.16
CA LEU A 150 16.09 3.42 9.21
C LEU A 150 16.21 2.22 8.27
N GLU A 151 16.05 1.01 8.80
CA GLU A 151 15.92 -0.20 7.99
C GLU A 151 14.49 -0.71 8.02
N MET A 152 13.94 -0.96 6.83
CA MET A 152 12.61 -1.53 6.62
C MET A 152 12.78 -2.86 5.89
N HIS A 153 12.29 -3.94 6.50
CA HIS A 153 12.41 -5.28 5.94
C HIS A 153 11.03 -5.83 5.60
N PHE A 154 10.92 -6.39 4.40
CA PHE A 154 9.70 -7.04 3.94
C PHE A 154 10.06 -8.42 3.38
N ASP A 155 10.31 -9.37 4.29
CA ASP A 155 10.90 -10.66 3.95
C ASP A 155 9.86 -11.75 3.77
N TYR A 156 10.19 -12.70 2.87
CA TYR A 156 9.42 -13.91 2.61
C TYR A 156 10.33 -15.12 2.55
N TYR A 157 9.73 -16.29 2.75
CA TYR A 157 10.37 -17.56 2.39
C TYR A 157 9.52 -18.25 1.34
N ARG A 158 9.87 -18.06 0.07
CA ARG A 158 9.19 -18.60 -1.10
C ARG A 158 10.22 -19.10 -2.11
N PRO A 159 11.03 -20.15 -1.76
CA PRO A 159 12.10 -20.64 -2.61
C PRO A 159 11.59 -21.27 -3.91
N GLU A 160 10.32 -21.70 -3.92
CA GLU A 160 9.65 -22.30 -5.05
C GLU A 160 8.46 -21.46 -5.49
N VAL A 161 8.75 -20.25 -5.97
CA VAL A 161 7.68 -19.42 -6.55
C VAL A 161 7.21 -20.11 -7.84
N PRO A 162 5.89 -20.32 -8.02
CA PRO A 162 5.35 -20.96 -9.22
C PRO A 162 5.88 -20.30 -10.49
N GLU A 163 6.18 -21.11 -11.49
CA GLU A 163 6.65 -20.66 -12.81
C GLU A 163 5.56 -19.92 -13.62
N SER A 164 4.58 -19.36 -12.94
CA SER A 164 3.41 -18.73 -13.55
C SER A 164 3.71 -17.47 -14.33
N ILE A 165 4.92 -16.92 -14.23
CA ILE A 165 5.34 -15.75 -15.00
C ILE A 165 6.38 -16.18 -16.01
N HIS A 166 5.93 -16.48 -17.22
CA HIS A 166 6.78 -16.87 -18.33
C HIS A 166 7.42 -15.69 -19.06
N GLU A 167 6.87 -14.48 -18.89
CA GLU A 167 7.39 -13.26 -19.49
C GLU A 167 7.62 -12.20 -18.41
N PHE A 168 8.81 -11.63 -18.40
CA PHE A 168 9.13 -10.52 -17.51
C PHE A 168 8.34 -9.28 -17.93
N SER A 169 7.57 -8.75 -16.99
CA SER A 169 6.90 -7.46 -17.12
C SER A 169 7.34 -6.55 -15.98
N VAL A 170 7.75 -5.34 -16.29
CA VAL A 170 8.22 -4.38 -15.29
C VAL A 170 7.14 -4.13 -14.23
N ILE A 171 5.91 -3.88 -14.68
CA ILE A 171 4.81 -3.56 -13.76
C ILE A 171 4.38 -4.74 -12.89
N ASP A 172 4.57 -5.97 -13.38
CA ASP A 172 4.24 -7.20 -12.65
C ASP A 172 5.44 -7.75 -11.87
N SER A 173 6.57 -7.06 -11.88
CA SER A 173 7.76 -7.47 -11.18
C SER A 173 7.59 -7.38 -9.65
N TYR A 174 8.38 -8.17 -8.94
CA TYR A 174 8.43 -8.13 -7.48
C TYR A 174 8.81 -6.74 -6.96
N LEU A 175 9.75 -6.08 -7.63
CA LEU A 175 10.16 -4.73 -7.29
C LEU A 175 8.97 -3.76 -7.33
N TYR A 176 8.22 -3.73 -8.44
CA TYR A 176 7.04 -2.85 -8.56
C TYR A 176 5.91 -3.25 -7.60
N GLY A 177 5.69 -4.55 -7.43
CA GLY A 177 4.61 -5.06 -6.58
C GLY A 177 4.82 -4.86 -5.08
N HIS A 178 6.07 -4.84 -4.61
CA HIS A 178 6.40 -4.74 -3.19
C HIS A 178 7.15 -3.47 -2.80
N ALA A 179 8.17 -3.06 -3.56
CA ALA A 179 8.90 -1.84 -3.23
C ALA A 179 8.04 -0.58 -3.39
N CYS A 180 6.99 -0.61 -4.19
CA CYS A 180 6.06 0.51 -4.30
C CYS A 180 5.45 0.87 -2.94
N HIS A 181 5.21 -0.09 -2.07
CA HIS A 181 4.69 0.16 -0.72
C HIS A 181 5.72 0.84 0.18
N THR A 182 6.91 0.26 0.29
CA THR A 182 7.95 0.78 1.18
C THR A 182 8.54 2.09 0.69
N LEU A 183 8.74 2.24 -0.61
CA LEU A 183 9.17 3.50 -1.21
C LEU A 183 8.13 4.61 -1.02
N ASP A 184 6.85 4.29 -1.19
CA ASP A 184 5.79 5.26 -0.95
C ASP A 184 5.77 5.73 0.51
N GLN A 185 5.88 4.80 1.47
CA GLN A 185 5.96 5.14 2.89
C GLN A 185 7.12 6.09 3.17
N VAL A 186 8.32 5.76 2.69
CA VAL A 186 9.52 6.58 2.89
C VAL A 186 9.39 7.96 2.25
N ILE A 187 9.01 8.01 0.98
CA ILE A 187 8.93 9.28 0.24
C ILE A 187 7.78 10.15 0.76
N SER A 188 6.67 9.57 1.16
CA SER A 188 5.56 10.33 1.73
C SER A 188 5.93 11.02 3.05
N TYR A 189 6.82 10.45 3.83
CA TYR A 189 7.22 10.97 5.13
C TYR A 189 8.50 11.81 5.08
N PHE A 190 9.54 11.33 4.39
CA PHE A 190 10.84 12.00 4.32
C PHE A 190 11.02 12.87 3.08
N GLY A 191 10.14 12.75 2.09
CA GLY A 191 10.26 13.49 0.83
C GLY A 191 11.18 12.81 -0.17
N LYS A 192 11.60 13.58 -1.19
CA LYS A 192 12.53 13.10 -2.22
C LYS A 192 13.94 12.95 -1.64
N PRO A 193 14.59 11.79 -1.83
CA PRO A 193 15.97 11.62 -1.36
C PRO A 193 16.97 12.45 -2.17
N ASP A 194 18.11 12.75 -1.55
CA ASP A 194 19.21 13.45 -2.24
C ASP A 194 19.80 12.56 -3.33
N HIS A 195 19.97 11.28 -3.05
CA HIS A 195 20.39 10.25 -3.99
C HIS A 195 19.95 8.88 -3.49
N ALA A 196 20.06 7.88 -4.35
CA ALA A 196 19.70 6.50 -4.04
C ALA A 196 20.73 5.53 -4.62
N HIS A 197 20.88 4.39 -3.96
CA HIS A 197 21.64 3.24 -4.44
C HIS A 197 20.72 2.03 -4.43
N TYR A 198 20.90 1.10 -5.37
CA TYR A 198 20.05 -0.09 -5.45
C TYR A 198 20.81 -1.35 -5.81
N ASP A 199 20.38 -2.47 -5.28
CA ASP A 199 20.77 -3.83 -5.65
C ASP A 199 19.50 -4.65 -5.87
N VAL A 200 19.26 -5.08 -7.10
CA VAL A 200 18.08 -5.85 -7.48
C VAL A 200 18.55 -7.13 -8.18
N ARG A 201 18.07 -8.30 -7.72
CA ARG A 201 18.55 -9.60 -8.16
C ARG A 201 17.45 -10.54 -8.60
N GLN A 202 17.83 -11.51 -9.44
CA GLN A 202 17.04 -12.63 -9.91
C GLN A 202 17.66 -13.95 -9.44
N LEU A 203 17.49 -14.26 -8.15
CA LEU A 203 18.12 -15.42 -7.52
C LEU A 203 17.41 -16.73 -7.85
N LEU A 204 16.14 -16.67 -8.27
CA LEU A 204 15.39 -17.84 -8.75
C LEU A 204 15.83 -18.33 -10.13
N GLY A 205 16.60 -17.56 -10.86
CA GLY A 205 17.17 -17.92 -12.15
C GLY A 205 16.93 -16.89 -13.25
N ALA A 206 17.64 -17.08 -14.35
CA ALA A 206 17.54 -16.20 -15.51
C ALA A 206 16.15 -16.26 -16.13
N GLY A 207 15.65 -15.11 -16.59
CA GLY A 207 14.30 -15.00 -17.18
C GLY A 207 13.15 -15.01 -16.18
N ARG A 208 13.43 -15.25 -14.89
CA ARG A 208 12.44 -15.14 -13.82
C ARG A 208 12.30 -13.68 -13.38
N MET A 209 11.22 -13.35 -12.67
CA MET A 209 11.12 -12.02 -12.08
C MET A 209 12.16 -11.84 -10.98
N ASN A 210 12.46 -10.59 -10.64
CA ASN A 210 13.29 -10.29 -9.50
C ASN A 210 12.62 -10.77 -8.20
N ASP A 211 13.43 -11.17 -7.24
CA ASP A 211 13.02 -11.78 -5.98
C ASP A 211 13.81 -11.24 -4.78
N TYR A 212 14.65 -10.26 -5.05
CA TYR A 212 15.51 -9.61 -4.06
C TYR A 212 15.68 -8.15 -4.43
N PHE A 213 15.52 -7.26 -3.47
CA PHE A 213 15.95 -5.87 -3.60
C PHE A 213 16.49 -5.32 -2.28
N ASP A 214 17.47 -4.44 -2.41
CA ASP A 214 18.06 -3.65 -1.35
C ASP A 214 18.23 -2.23 -1.90
N LEU A 215 17.40 -1.31 -1.42
CA LEU A 215 17.34 0.07 -1.90
C LEU A 215 17.73 0.99 -0.76
N ASP A 216 18.77 1.79 -0.96
CA ASP A 216 19.24 2.78 -0.01
C ASP A 216 18.87 4.18 -0.49
N LEU A 217 18.17 4.93 0.34
CA LEU A 217 17.78 6.31 0.08
C LEU A 217 18.47 7.23 1.08
N TYR A 218 19.09 8.30 0.61
CA TYR A 218 19.89 9.18 1.43
C TYR A 218 19.25 10.56 1.59
N TYR A 219 19.14 11.01 2.84
CA TYR A 219 18.54 12.28 3.26
C TYR A 219 19.51 12.99 4.21
N GLY A 220 20.48 13.73 3.68
CA GLY A 220 21.55 14.32 4.50
C GLY A 220 22.31 13.22 5.24
N THR A 221 22.26 13.20 6.57
CA THR A 221 22.92 12.17 7.40
C THR A 221 22.08 10.92 7.61
N LEU A 222 20.80 10.94 7.25
CA LEU A 222 19.91 9.79 7.38
C LEU A 222 20.03 8.87 6.16
N LYS A 223 20.24 7.59 6.41
CA LYS A 223 20.15 6.52 5.42
C LYS A 223 18.90 5.68 5.67
N VAL A 224 18.02 5.62 4.71
CA VAL A 224 16.85 4.75 4.76
C VAL A 224 17.05 3.57 3.81
N SER A 225 17.03 2.36 4.35
CA SER A 225 17.18 1.13 3.56
C SER A 225 15.87 0.36 3.53
N VAL A 226 15.37 0.05 2.33
CA VAL A 226 14.20 -0.82 2.14
C VAL A 226 14.68 -2.11 1.50
N LYS A 227 14.46 -3.23 2.20
CA LYS A 227 15.03 -4.53 1.85
C LYS A 227 13.96 -5.59 1.79
N SER A 228 14.09 -6.50 0.83
CA SER A 228 13.19 -7.64 0.69
C SER A 228 13.88 -8.80 -0.01
N SER A 229 13.55 -10.02 0.40
CA SER A 229 14.02 -11.24 -0.26
C SER A 229 12.99 -12.36 -0.12
N TYR A 230 12.93 -13.24 -1.12
CA TYR A 230 12.14 -14.49 -1.07
C TYR A 230 12.86 -15.63 -0.35
N PHE A 231 14.12 -15.43 0.06
CA PHE A 231 14.95 -16.48 0.65
C PHE A 231 15.24 -16.28 2.14
N ARG A 232 14.35 -15.60 2.86
CA ARG A 232 14.47 -15.40 4.29
C ARG A 232 13.60 -16.38 5.06
N ILE A 233 14.15 -17.53 5.41
CA ILE A 233 13.46 -18.54 6.21
C ILE A 233 13.05 -18.02 7.59
N LYS A 234 13.81 -17.09 8.13
CA LYS A 234 13.47 -16.30 9.30
C LYS A 234 13.52 -14.82 8.92
N GLU A 235 12.38 -14.16 8.99
CA GLU A 235 12.28 -12.75 8.65
C GLU A 235 13.08 -11.87 9.63
N ARG A 236 13.65 -10.79 9.09
CA ARG A 236 14.27 -9.75 9.90
C ARG A 236 13.19 -8.88 10.55
N PRO A 237 13.50 -8.10 11.61
CA PRO A 237 12.54 -7.14 12.17
C PRO A 237 11.98 -6.22 11.08
N SER A 238 10.68 -5.91 11.15
CA SER A 238 10.04 -5.04 10.15
C SER A 238 10.69 -3.66 10.08
N PHE A 239 11.03 -3.10 11.23
CA PHE A 239 11.70 -1.80 11.35
C PHE A 239 12.81 -1.83 12.37
N VAL A 240 13.95 -1.26 12.00
CA VAL A 240 15.05 -0.95 12.92
C VAL A 240 15.46 0.50 12.67
N LEU A 241 15.34 1.33 13.69
CA LEU A 241 15.54 2.77 13.60
C LEU A 241 16.61 3.21 14.60
N TYR A 242 17.65 3.90 14.13
CA TYR A 242 18.70 4.45 14.95
C TYR A 242 18.76 5.97 14.86
N GLY A 243 18.85 6.60 16.01
CA GLY A 243 19.20 8.01 16.14
C GLY A 243 20.44 8.17 17.02
N LYS A 244 20.89 9.40 17.19
CA LYS A 244 22.08 9.69 18.04
C LYS A 244 21.85 9.37 19.52
N LYS A 245 20.61 9.30 19.97
CA LYS A 245 20.24 9.10 21.38
C LYS A 245 19.54 7.77 21.67
N GLY A 246 19.28 6.94 20.67
CA GLY A 246 18.59 5.70 20.92
C GLY A 246 18.24 4.90 19.68
N MET A 247 17.40 3.86 19.90
CA MET A 247 16.93 2.99 18.84
C MET A 247 15.49 2.57 19.07
N PHE A 248 14.81 2.21 17.99
CA PHE A 248 13.48 1.59 18.02
C PHE A 248 13.49 0.34 17.13
N THR A 249 12.90 -0.75 17.63
CA THR A 249 12.75 -1.99 16.87
C THR A 249 11.32 -2.48 16.94
N LYS A 250 10.73 -2.78 15.78
CA LYS A 250 9.43 -3.43 15.65
C LYS A 250 9.61 -4.71 14.86
N THR A 251 9.35 -5.85 15.50
CA THR A 251 9.59 -7.16 14.87
C THR A 251 8.49 -7.56 13.92
N LYS A 252 7.24 -7.49 14.36
CA LYS A 252 6.07 -7.90 13.56
C LYS A 252 5.56 -6.78 12.66
N LYS A 253 5.05 -7.17 11.49
CA LYS A 253 4.39 -6.26 10.56
C LYS A 253 2.98 -5.89 11.02
N ASP A 254 2.40 -4.90 10.35
CA ASP A 254 0.99 -4.55 10.45
C ASP A 254 0.09 -5.77 10.26
N ARG A 255 -0.96 -5.88 11.07
CA ARG A 255 -1.88 -7.01 11.07
C ARG A 255 -3.06 -6.86 10.12
N GLN A 256 -3.32 -5.66 9.59
CA GLN A 256 -4.52 -5.41 8.80
C GLN A 256 -4.61 -6.34 7.59
N GLU A 257 -3.53 -6.48 6.82
CA GLU A 257 -3.53 -7.36 5.65
C GLU A 257 -3.68 -8.84 6.04
N ALA A 258 -3.01 -9.27 7.08
CA ALA A 258 -3.11 -10.64 7.58
C ALA A 258 -4.55 -10.96 8.03
N ASP A 259 -5.18 -10.05 8.75
CA ASP A 259 -6.57 -10.19 9.18
C ASP A 259 -7.52 -10.26 7.98
N LEU A 260 -7.35 -9.38 6.99
CA LEU A 260 -8.16 -9.41 5.76
C LEU A 260 -8.01 -10.74 5.00
N LYS A 261 -6.80 -11.28 4.92
CA LYS A 261 -6.55 -12.59 4.28
C LYS A 261 -7.23 -13.75 4.98
N HIS A 262 -7.48 -13.64 6.28
CA HIS A 262 -8.20 -14.62 7.07
C HIS A 262 -9.69 -14.30 7.23
N PHE A 263 -10.22 -13.34 6.46
CA PHE A 263 -11.59 -12.87 6.52
C PHE A 263 -12.01 -12.34 7.89
N TYR A 264 -11.04 -11.85 8.66
CA TYR A 264 -11.27 -11.13 9.91
C TYR A 264 -11.46 -9.64 9.57
N MET A 265 -12.72 -9.24 9.38
CA MET A 265 -13.06 -7.96 8.74
C MET A 265 -13.28 -6.82 9.72
N PRO A 266 -12.95 -5.57 9.34
CA PRO A 266 -13.05 -4.42 10.24
C PRO A 266 -14.49 -4.07 10.64
N TYR A 267 -15.49 -4.41 9.82
CA TYR A 267 -16.89 -4.15 10.13
C TYR A 267 -17.50 -5.16 11.11
N GLU A 268 -16.83 -6.27 11.39
CA GLU A 268 -17.27 -7.33 12.31
C GLU A 268 -16.50 -7.38 13.61
N HIS A 269 -15.26 -6.85 13.63
CA HIS A 269 -14.32 -7.01 14.74
C HIS A 269 -13.70 -5.68 15.17
N VAL A 270 -13.93 -5.32 16.43
CA VAL A 270 -13.42 -4.08 17.04
C VAL A 270 -11.88 -4.09 17.13
N ASP A 271 -11.29 -5.26 17.28
CA ASP A 271 -9.85 -5.47 17.41
C ASP A 271 -9.15 -5.76 16.07
N PHE A 272 -9.85 -5.55 14.95
CA PHE A 272 -9.25 -5.68 13.62
C PHE A 272 -7.97 -4.88 13.50
N GLY A 273 -6.91 -5.55 13.02
CA GLY A 273 -5.61 -4.93 12.75
C GLY A 273 -4.83 -4.46 13.97
N LEU A 274 -5.34 -4.70 15.19
CA LEU A 274 -4.65 -4.29 16.41
C LEU A 274 -3.60 -5.30 16.84
N ASP A 275 -2.42 -4.80 17.20
CA ASP A 275 -1.40 -5.60 17.87
C ASP A 275 -1.81 -5.94 19.30
N THR A 276 -1.32 -7.08 19.78
CA THR A 276 -1.28 -7.38 21.21
C THR A 276 0.01 -6.83 21.81
N PRO A 277 0.09 -6.63 23.15
CA PRO A 277 1.30 -6.13 23.81
C PRO A 277 2.58 -6.92 23.50
N ALA A 278 2.46 -8.22 23.18
CA ALA A 278 3.58 -9.07 22.79
C ALA A 278 4.25 -8.63 21.49
N ASP A 279 3.51 -7.95 20.62
CA ASP A 279 3.99 -7.49 19.31
C ASP A 279 4.39 -6.00 19.30
N TYR A 280 4.29 -5.31 20.43
CA TYR A 280 4.71 -3.91 20.53
C TYR A 280 6.21 -3.76 20.30
N GLY A 281 6.60 -2.67 19.64
CA GLY A 281 7.99 -2.32 19.45
C GLY A 281 8.68 -1.90 20.74
N THR A 282 10.00 -1.92 20.73
CA THR A 282 10.86 -1.55 21.86
C THR A 282 11.65 -0.29 21.53
N LEU A 283 11.54 0.71 22.39
CA LEU A 283 12.29 1.96 22.33
C LEU A 283 13.32 1.97 23.45
N ILE A 284 14.59 2.17 23.07
CA ILE A 284 15.70 2.33 24.02
C ILE A 284 16.34 3.69 23.75
N TYR A 285 16.47 4.53 24.77
CA TYR A 285 17.04 5.86 24.58
C TYR A 285 17.82 6.33 25.82
N ASP A 286 18.76 7.23 25.56
CA ASP A 286 19.56 7.90 26.57
C ASP A 286 18.98 9.28 26.87
N GLU A 287 18.73 9.57 28.13
CA GLU A 287 18.32 10.88 28.61
C GLU A 287 19.27 11.29 29.73
N GLU A 288 20.14 12.26 29.45
CA GLU A 288 21.14 12.78 30.38
C GLU A 288 22.03 11.69 31.03
N GLY A 289 22.44 10.69 30.25
CA GLY A 289 23.27 9.59 30.71
C GLY A 289 22.48 8.44 31.36
N HIS A 290 21.15 8.51 31.38
CA HIS A 290 20.25 7.46 31.87
C HIS A 290 19.61 6.73 30.71
N TYR A 291 19.77 5.40 30.66
CA TYR A 291 19.16 4.55 29.65
C TYR A 291 17.75 4.15 30.05
N HIS A 292 16.82 4.36 29.16
CA HIS A 292 15.42 3.96 29.30
C HIS A 292 15.08 2.90 28.26
N GLU A 293 14.33 1.91 28.66
CA GLU A 293 13.75 0.90 27.76
C GLU A 293 12.26 0.80 28.01
N GLU A 294 11.46 0.98 26.96
CA GLU A 294 10.02 0.92 27.07
C GLU A 294 9.38 0.27 25.85
N LYS A 295 8.24 -0.38 26.09
CA LYS A 295 7.38 -0.84 25.00
C LYS A 295 6.57 0.33 24.46
N VAL A 296 6.41 0.38 23.13
CA VAL A 296 5.60 1.39 22.47
C VAL A 296 4.34 0.73 21.94
N GLU A 297 3.19 1.17 22.45
CA GLU A 297 1.91 0.71 21.92
C GLU A 297 1.78 1.04 20.44
N THR A 298 1.40 0.04 19.66
CA THR A 298 1.23 0.21 18.21
C THR A 298 0.02 1.11 17.93
N VAL A 299 0.24 2.15 17.11
CA VAL A 299 -0.82 3.04 16.64
C VAL A 299 -1.80 2.23 15.78
N LYS A 300 -3.09 2.50 15.91
CA LYS A 300 -4.10 1.86 15.08
C LYS A 300 -3.94 2.28 13.62
N GLY A 301 -3.81 1.31 12.72
CA GLY A 301 -3.84 1.55 11.28
C GLY A 301 -5.25 1.84 10.77
N ASP A 302 -5.36 2.37 9.56
CA ASP A 302 -6.65 2.72 8.95
C ASP A 302 -6.52 2.73 7.42
N TYR A 303 -6.58 1.58 6.82
CA TYR A 303 -6.52 1.42 5.35
C TYR A 303 -7.62 2.17 4.60
#